data_bcb609fefbdc526434a966434a0fb20f
#
_entry.id   bcb609fefbdc526434a966434a0fb20f
#
_cell.length_a   1.000
_cell.length_b   1.000
_cell.length_c   1.000
_cell.angle_alpha   90.00
_cell.angle_beta   90.00
_cell.angle_gamma   90.00
#
_symmetry.space_group_name_H-M   'P 1'
#
loop_
_entity.id
_entity.type
_entity.pdbx_description
1 polymer ?
#
loop_
_entity_poly.entity_id
_entity_poly.type
_entity_poly.pdbx_seq_one_letter_code
_entity_poly.pdbx_strand_id
1 'polypeptide(L)'
;TSGELRVGSEQMERITDARRRTMRISMVGQVFQDLELVQYLTVRENILLPYFINRQFRLTAEAERRAERLAEQAQVASQLDRPVDRLSRGEQQRVAACRAMVVEPALILADEPTASLDGATGGQLLEMLFASCRQTGATLVMVSHQESLAAEFDQVLDLAAPCVGEE
;
A
#
# COMPACT_ATOMS: atom_id res chain seq x y z
N THR A 1 -20.16 16.98 -8.45
CA THR A 1 -20.15 15.76 -7.60
C THR A 1 -20.36 16.17 -6.16
N SER A 2 -21.34 15.61 -5.49
CA SER A 2 -21.60 15.78 -4.06
C SER A 2 -21.43 14.43 -3.37
N GLY A 3 -20.96 14.42 -2.12
CA GLY A 3 -20.77 13.20 -1.34
C GLY A 3 -20.05 13.50 -0.04
N GLU A 4 -20.07 12.56 0.88
CA GLU A 4 -19.35 12.61 2.14
C GLU A 4 -18.32 11.50 2.15
N LEU A 5 -17.06 11.83 2.44
CA LEU A 5 -15.97 10.88 2.58
C LEU A 5 -15.49 10.85 4.03
N ARG A 6 -15.52 9.65 4.64
CA ARG A 6 -14.97 9.40 5.98
C ARG A 6 -13.80 8.44 5.93
N VAL A 7 -12.75 8.77 6.67
CA VAL A 7 -11.63 7.86 6.92
C VAL A 7 -11.43 7.76 8.43
N GLY A 8 -11.73 6.60 8.98
CA GLY A 8 -11.86 6.44 10.42
C GLY A 8 -12.98 7.32 10.99
N SER A 9 -12.68 8.14 12.00
CA SER A 9 -13.63 9.09 12.60
C SER A 9 -13.67 10.46 11.91
N GLU A 10 -12.81 10.72 10.92
CA GLU A 10 -12.63 12.05 10.33
C GLU A 10 -13.46 12.21 9.04
N GLN A 11 -14.19 13.32 8.91
CA GLN A 11 -14.84 13.75 7.67
C GLN A 11 -13.84 14.53 6.82
N MET A 12 -13.49 14.01 5.64
CA MET A 12 -12.40 14.56 4.82
C MET A 12 -12.69 15.97 4.29
N GLU A 13 -13.97 16.34 4.14
CA GLU A 13 -14.37 17.67 3.69
C GLU A 13 -14.18 18.75 4.77
N ARG A 14 -14.19 18.36 6.06
CA ARG A 14 -14.20 19.28 7.22
C ARG A 14 -12.82 19.51 7.80
N ILE A 15 -11.82 18.75 7.41
CA ILE A 15 -10.45 18.89 7.94
C ILE A 15 -9.59 19.78 7.05
N THR A 16 -8.59 20.43 7.66
CA THR A 16 -7.63 21.28 6.95
C THR A 16 -6.71 20.47 6.05
N ASP A 17 -6.11 21.10 5.04
CA ASP A 17 -5.12 20.45 4.17
C ASP A 17 -3.91 19.92 4.94
N ALA A 18 -3.49 20.62 5.99
CA ALA A 18 -2.42 20.13 6.87
C ALA A 18 -2.83 18.83 7.56
N ARG A 19 -4.08 18.73 8.06
CA ARG A 19 -4.60 17.51 8.69
C ARG A 19 -4.74 16.38 7.68
N ARG A 20 -5.27 16.65 6.46
CA ARG A 20 -5.36 15.65 5.37
C ARG A 20 -3.99 15.09 5.02
N ARG A 21 -2.97 15.95 4.90
CA ARG A 21 -1.59 15.53 4.63
C ARG A 21 -1.04 14.64 5.74
N THR A 22 -1.26 15.02 6.99
CA THR A 22 -0.87 14.22 8.15
C THR A 22 -1.53 12.85 8.11
N MET A 23 -2.86 12.78 7.94
CA MET A 23 -3.60 11.52 7.88
C MET A 23 -3.14 10.64 6.73
N ARG A 24 -2.95 11.20 5.52
CA ARG A 24 -2.47 10.45 4.37
C ARG A 24 -1.13 9.76 4.65
N ILE A 25 -0.23 10.44 5.34
CA ILE A 25 1.10 9.90 5.63
C ILE A 25 1.07 8.90 6.80
N SER A 26 0.20 9.11 7.79
CA SER A 26 0.19 8.31 9.02
C SER A 26 -0.82 7.17 9.05
N MET A 27 -1.87 7.24 8.23
CA MET A 27 -2.98 6.28 8.27
C MET A 27 -3.18 5.53 6.96
N VAL A 28 -2.59 6.00 5.86
CA VAL A 28 -2.83 5.45 4.53
C VAL A 28 -1.53 4.95 3.92
N GLY A 29 -1.44 3.65 3.68
CA GLY A 29 -0.43 3.04 2.82
C GLY A 29 -0.89 3.08 1.37
N GLN A 30 -0.01 3.46 0.43
CA GLN A 30 -0.37 3.54 -0.99
C GLN A 30 0.56 2.70 -1.84
N VAL A 31 -0.04 1.83 -2.66
CA VAL A 31 0.63 1.09 -3.73
C VAL A 31 0.12 1.66 -5.04
N PHE A 32 0.95 2.45 -5.70
CA PHE A 32 0.63 3.11 -6.96
C PHE A 32 0.95 2.21 -8.15
N GLN A 33 0.22 2.36 -9.24
CA GLN A 33 0.50 1.68 -10.51
C GLN A 33 1.91 1.99 -11.01
N ASP A 34 2.37 3.24 -10.91
CA ASP A 34 3.71 3.68 -11.30
C ASP A 34 4.77 3.51 -10.21
N LEU A 35 4.41 2.84 -9.10
CA LEU A 35 5.24 2.45 -7.96
C LEU A 35 5.83 3.61 -7.15
N GLU A 36 6.09 4.77 -7.73
CA GLU A 36 6.61 5.98 -7.06
C GLU A 36 7.82 5.70 -6.15
N LEU A 37 8.72 4.80 -6.59
CA LEU A 37 9.97 4.50 -5.88
C LEU A 37 11.03 5.55 -6.21
N VAL A 38 11.83 5.90 -5.21
CA VAL A 38 12.97 6.81 -5.37
C VAL A 38 14.15 6.02 -5.93
N GLN A 39 14.45 6.20 -7.21
CA GLN A 39 15.32 5.32 -8.00
C GLN A 39 16.75 5.22 -7.49
N TYR A 40 17.31 6.28 -6.90
CA TYR A 40 18.68 6.32 -6.38
C TYR A 40 18.82 5.82 -4.94
N LEU A 41 17.70 5.53 -4.26
CA LEU A 41 17.69 4.93 -2.93
C LEU A 41 17.74 3.41 -3.02
N THR A 42 18.28 2.78 -1.99
CA THR A 42 18.25 1.34 -1.82
C THR A 42 16.83 0.84 -1.56
N VAL A 43 16.62 -0.48 -1.67
CA VAL A 43 15.38 -1.14 -1.29
C VAL A 43 15.01 -0.83 0.16
N ARG A 44 15.96 -0.97 1.10
CA ARG A 44 15.78 -0.66 2.52
C ARG A 44 15.31 0.79 2.73
N GLU A 45 15.99 1.74 2.10
CA GLU A 45 15.65 3.16 2.20
C GLU A 45 14.28 3.47 1.60
N ASN A 46 13.92 2.84 0.47
CA ASN A 46 12.58 2.99 -0.10
C ASN A 46 11.49 2.42 0.82
N ILE A 47 11.69 1.25 1.42
CA ILE A 47 10.73 0.68 2.38
C ILE A 47 10.58 1.61 3.59
N LEU A 48 11.69 2.11 4.12
CA LEU A 48 11.72 2.98 5.31
C LEU A 48 11.43 4.46 5.01
N LEU A 49 11.20 4.83 3.74
CA LEU A 49 10.99 6.21 3.31
C LEU A 49 9.94 6.98 4.14
N PRO A 50 8.79 6.38 4.54
CA PRO A 50 7.82 7.08 5.38
C PRO A 50 8.39 7.62 6.69
N TYR A 51 9.37 6.94 7.27
CA TYR A 51 10.03 7.38 8.51
C TYR A 51 10.97 8.57 8.30
N PHE A 52 11.54 8.71 7.10
CA PHE A 52 12.45 9.82 6.79
C PHE A 52 11.71 11.11 6.42
N ILE A 53 10.56 10.99 5.75
CA ILE A 53 9.82 12.15 5.25
C ILE A 53 8.75 12.68 6.22
N ASN A 54 8.42 11.91 7.27
CA ASN A 54 7.39 12.28 8.23
C ASN A 54 7.95 12.40 9.65
N ARG A 55 7.98 13.63 10.18
CA ARG A 55 8.47 13.94 11.53
C ARG A 55 7.68 13.28 12.66
N GLN A 56 6.47 12.76 12.38
CA GLN A 56 5.67 12.05 13.38
C GLN A 56 6.15 10.61 13.61
N PHE A 57 6.83 10.04 12.63
CA PHE A 57 7.41 8.71 12.76
C PHE A 57 8.86 8.80 13.23
N ARG A 58 9.20 7.95 14.17
CA ARG A 58 10.60 7.75 14.58
C ARG A 58 11.07 6.42 14.00
N LEU A 59 12.19 6.44 13.32
CA LEU A 59 12.85 5.20 12.92
C LEU A 59 13.39 4.53 14.19
N THR A 60 12.86 3.36 14.48
CA THR A 60 13.23 2.55 15.63
C THR A 60 13.78 1.20 15.17
N ALA A 61 14.52 0.49 16.03
CA ALA A 61 14.95 -0.86 15.71
C ALA A 61 13.78 -1.81 15.38
N GLU A 62 12.58 -1.55 15.91
CA GLU A 62 11.38 -2.32 15.56
C GLU A 62 10.90 -2.01 14.14
N ALA A 63 10.96 -0.74 13.71
CA ALA A 63 10.63 -0.37 12.34
C ALA A 63 11.61 -1.01 11.33
N GLU A 64 12.88 -1.06 11.66
CA GLU A 64 13.90 -1.74 10.84
C GLU A 64 13.63 -3.25 10.74
N ARG A 65 13.39 -3.92 11.88
CA ARG A 65 13.01 -5.35 11.89
C ARG A 65 11.73 -5.61 11.10
N ARG A 66 10.75 -4.70 11.16
CA ARG A 66 9.51 -4.81 10.37
C ARG A 66 9.79 -4.70 8.88
N ALA A 67 10.64 -3.76 8.47
CA ALA A 67 11.05 -3.62 7.07
C ALA A 67 11.75 -4.90 6.56
N GLU A 68 12.61 -5.51 7.38
CA GLU A 68 13.25 -6.78 7.07
C GLU A 68 12.26 -7.93 6.93
N ARG A 69 11.34 -8.10 7.89
CA ARG A 69 10.28 -9.13 7.79
C ARG A 69 9.40 -8.97 6.54
N LEU A 70 9.00 -7.72 6.24
CA LEU A 70 8.22 -7.45 5.01
C LEU A 70 9.02 -7.78 3.76
N ALA A 71 10.31 -7.44 3.72
CA ALA A 71 11.19 -7.77 2.60
C ALA A 71 11.39 -9.30 2.44
N GLU A 72 11.44 -10.06 3.53
CA GLU A 72 11.48 -11.52 3.52
C GLU A 72 10.18 -12.10 2.93
N GLN A 73 9.03 -11.65 3.41
CA GLN A 73 7.72 -12.08 2.90
C GLN A 73 7.55 -11.74 1.41
N ALA A 74 8.04 -10.57 1.00
CA ALA A 74 8.04 -10.12 -0.39
C ALA A 74 9.14 -10.75 -1.25
N GLN A 75 10.01 -11.61 -0.69
CA GLN A 75 11.14 -12.24 -1.38
C GLN A 75 12.12 -11.22 -2.02
N VAL A 76 12.34 -10.10 -1.35
CA VAL A 76 13.30 -9.06 -1.76
C VAL A 76 14.37 -8.79 -0.69
N ALA A 77 14.44 -9.60 0.36
CA ALA A 77 15.38 -9.41 1.48
C ALA A 77 16.86 -9.42 1.03
N SER A 78 17.22 -10.28 0.07
CA SER A 78 18.57 -10.33 -0.49
C SER A 78 18.97 -9.09 -1.30
N GLN A 79 18.01 -8.20 -1.59
CA GLN A 79 18.18 -6.99 -2.38
C GLN A 79 18.19 -5.71 -1.52
N LEU A 80 18.03 -5.81 -0.19
CA LEU A 80 17.80 -4.66 0.70
C LEU A 80 18.84 -3.53 0.53
N ASP A 81 20.09 -3.85 0.27
CA ASP A 81 21.16 -2.87 0.14
C ASP A 81 21.45 -2.47 -1.32
N ARG A 82 20.62 -2.93 -2.28
CA ARG A 82 20.74 -2.57 -3.70
C ARG A 82 19.86 -1.39 -4.04
N PRO A 83 20.28 -0.49 -4.94
CA PRO A 83 19.42 0.54 -5.52
C PRO A 83 18.21 -0.09 -6.26
N VAL A 84 17.03 0.53 -6.15
CA VAL A 84 15.81 -0.04 -6.74
C VAL A 84 15.79 -0.01 -8.26
N ASP A 85 16.59 0.83 -8.90
CA ASP A 85 16.75 0.87 -10.37
C ASP A 85 17.38 -0.41 -10.94
N ARG A 86 18.01 -1.24 -10.08
CA ARG A 86 18.61 -2.52 -10.43
C ARG A 86 17.68 -3.73 -10.29
N LEU A 87 16.45 -3.48 -9.86
CA LEU A 87 15.43 -4.50 -9.67
C LEU A 87 14.54 -4.64 -10.91
N SER A 88 14.04 -5.86 -11.12
CA SER A 88 12.94 -6.09 -12.07
C SER A 88 11.68 -5.31 -11.65
N ARG A 89 10.78 -5.05 -12.59
CA ARG A 89 9.51 -4.35 -12.31
C ARG A 89 8.71 -5.05 -11.21
N GLY A 90 8.67 -6.40 -11.22
CA GLY A 90 7.99 -7.19 -10.20
C GLY A 90 8.62 -7.05 -8.81
N GLU A 91 9.96 -7.03 -8.70
CA GLU A 91 10.64 -6.77 -7.43
C GLU A 91 10.37 -5.35 -6.93
N GLN A 92 10.39 -4.35 -7.83
CA GLN A 92 10.02 -2.98 -7.50
C GLN A 92 8.58 -2.89 -6.96
N GLN A 93 7.64 -3.63 -7.55
CA GLN A 93 6.25 -3.69 -7.10
C GLN A 93 6.14 -4.23 -5.67
N ARG A 94 6.87 -5.31 -5.36
CA ARG A 94 6.93 -5.86 -4.01
C ARG A 94 7.56 -4.90 -3.00
N VAL A 95 8.59 -4.15 -3.40
CA VAL A 95 9.19 -3.08 -2.57
C VAL A 95 8.18 -1.97 -2.29
N ALA A 96 7.41 -1.53 -3.29
CA ALA A 96 6.35 -0.52 -3.12
C ALA A 96 5.27 -0.98 -2.13
N ALA A 97 4.88 -2.25 -2.18
CA ALA A 97 3.94 -2.83 -1.21
C ALA A 97 4.54 -2.88 0.21
N CYS A 98 5.81 -3.29 0.37
CA CYS A 98 6.49 -3.23 1.67
C CYS A 98 6.50 -1.81 2.25
N ARG A 99 6.81 -0.81 1.40
CA ARG A 99 6.78 0.61 1.81
C ARG A 99 5.39 1.05 2.28
N ALA A 100 4.34 0.59 1.61
CA ALA A 100 2.96 0.93 1.99
C ALA A 100 2.57 0.34 3.35
N MET A 101 3.11 -0.84 3.71
CA MET A 101 2.75 -1.58 4.93
C MET A 101 3.65 -1.28 6.13
N VAL A 102 4.86 -0.74 5.93
CA VAL A 102 5.88 -0.64 6.99
C VAL A 102 5.46 0.22 8.19
N VAL A 103 4.56 1.18 7.99
CA VAL A 103 4.03 2.06 9.05
C VAL A 103 2.76 1.52 9.71
N GLU A 104 2.32 0.30 9.37
CA GLU A 104 1.08 -0.32 9.86
C GLU A 104 -0.12 0.63 9.68
N PRO A 105 -0.43 1.02 8.44
CA PRO A 105 -1.51 1.97 8.17
C PRO A 105 -2.87 1.37 8.53
N ALA A 106 -3.86 2.22 8.84
CA ALA A 106 -5.24 1.79 9.04
C ALA A 106 -5.98 1.49 7.71
N LEU A 107 -5.48 2.05 6.60
CA LEU A 107 -6.04 1.89 5.25
C LEU A 107 -4.90 1.66 4.26
N ILE A 108 -5.03 0.63 3.42
CA ILE A 108 -4.15 0.41 2.27
C ILE A 108 -4.95 0.68 1.00
N LEU A 109 -4.45 1.59 0.16
CA LEU A 109 -4.98 1.85 -1.17
C LEU A 109 -4.03 1.23 -2.18
N ALA A 110 -4.51 0.31 -3.00
CA ALA A 110 -3.71 -0.38 -4.01
C ALA A 110 -4.33 -0.20 -5.39
N ASP A 111 -3.58 0.40 -6.30
CA ASP A 111 -3.98 0.61 -7.68
C ASP A 111 -3.21 -0.37 -8.57
N GLU A 112 -3.93 -1.36 -9.12
CA GLU A 112 -3.39 -2.44 -9.97
C GLU A 112 -2.12 -3.11 -9.40
N PRO A 113 -2.11 -3.55 -8.11
CA PRO A 113 -0.87 -3.99 -7.44
C PRO A 113 -0.25 -5.24 -8.04
N THR A 114 -0.95 -5.98 -8.89
CA THR A 114 -0.49 -7.23 -9.50
C THR A 114 -0.27 -7.14 -11.01
N ALA A 115 -0.54 -5.99 -11.64
CA ALA A 115 -0.55 -5.85 -13.09
C ALA A 115 0.80 -6.19 -13.78
N SER A 116 1.92 -6.00 -13.07
CA SER A 116 3.27 -6.28 -13.60
C SER A 116 3.86 -7.62 -13.16
N LEU A 117 3.03 -8.49 -12.54
CA LEU A 117 3.47 -9.76 -11.95
C LEU A 117 2.89 -10.94 -12.72
N ASP A 118 3.63 -12.05 -12.75
CA ASP A 118 3.05 -13.34 -13.11
C ASP A 118 2.04 -13.80 -12.05
N GLY A 119 1.16 -14.73 -12.41
CA GLY A 119 0.07 -15.15 -11.54
C GLY A 119 0.51 -15.68 -10.17
N ALA A 120 1.64 -16.41 -10.10
CA ALA A 120 2.15 -16.92 -8.84
C ALA A 120 2.68 -15.82 -7.94
N THR A 121 3.48 -14.91 -8.49
CA THR A 121 4.06 -13.77 -7.76
C THR A 121 2.97 -12.76 -7.38
N GLY A 122 1.99 -12.54 -8.25
CA GLY A 122 0.82 -11.68 -7.96
C GLY A 122 0.00 -12.23 -6.80
N GLY A 123 -0.28 -13.55 -6.78
CA GLY A 123 -0.97 -14.21 -5.68
C GLY A 123 -0.23 -14.08 -4.35
N GLN A 124 1.10 -14.24 -4.34
CA GLN A 124 1.91 -14.05 -3.13
C GLN A 124 1.85 -12.60 -2.60
N LEU A 125 1.87 -11.61 -3.51
CA LEU A 125 1.74 -10.20 -3.12
C LEU A 125 0.39 -9.91 -2.49
N LEU A 126 -0.70 -10.43 -3.07
CA LEU A 126 -2.05 -10.28 -2.53
C LEU A 126 -2.17 -10.94 -1.16
N GLU A 127 -1.68 -12.17 -1.01
CA GLU A 127 -1.70 -12.85 0.29
C GLU A 127 -0.93 -12.04 1.37
N MET A 128 0.20 -11.44 1.00
CA MET A 128 0.96 -10.57 1.90
C MET A 128 0.15 -9.32 2.31
N LEU A 129 -0.57 -8.69 1.38
CA LEU A 129 -1.45 -7.55 1.66
C LEU A 129 -2.60 -7.98 2.58
N PHE A 130 -3.28 -9.08 2.27
CA PHE A 130 -4.37 -9.61 3.11
C PHE A 130 -3.87 -10.02 4.49
N ALA A 131 -2.72 -10.69 4.59
CA ALA A 131 -2.13 -11.07 5.87
C ALA A 131 -1.80 -9.84 6.73
N SER A 132 -1.23 -8.79 6.13
CA SER A 132 -0.98 -7.53 6.80
C SER A 132 -2.28 -6.89 7.32
N CYS A 133 -3.34 -6.85 6.50
CA CYS A 133 -4.63 -6.31 6.92
C CYS A 133 -5.25 -7.11 8.07
N ARG A 134 -5.23 -8.45 8.02
CA ARG A 134 -5.71 -9.32 9.10
C ARG A 134 -4.94 -9.10 10.40
N GLN A 135 -3.62 -8.91 10.32
CA GLN A 135 -2.75 -8.73 11.47
C GLN A 135 -2.93 -7.37 12.15
N THR A 136 -3.12 -6.31 11.37
CA THR A 136 -3.19 -4.92 11.86
C THR A 136 -4.62 -4.40 12.03
N GLY A 137 -5.62 -5.09 11.49
CA GLY A 137 -7.00 -4.60 11.41
C GLY A 137 -7.18 -3.51 10.36
N ALA A 138 -6.24 -3.38 9.41
CA ALA A 138 -6.34 -2.40 8.33
C ALA A 138 -7.40 -2.79 7.29
N THR A 139 -7.97 -1.79 6.64
CA THR A 139 -8.84 -1.97 5.48
C THR A 139 -7.98 -1.94 4.20
N LEU A 140 -8.22 -2.86 3.27
CA LEU A 140 -7.66 -2.83 1.92
C LEU A 140 -8.72 -2.35 0.93
N VAL A 141 -8.43 -1.29 0.20
CA VAL A 141 -9.19 -0.85 -0.98
C VAL A 141 -8.29 -1.04 -2.19
N MET A 142 -8.74 -1.87 -3.13
CA MET A 142 -7.95 -2.19 -4.33
C MET A 142 -8.75 -1.87 -5.59
N VAL A 143 -8.11 -1.27 -6.57
CA VAL A 143 -8.60 -1.18 -7.94
C VAL A 143 -7.93 -2.27 -8.76
N SER A 144 -8.72 -3.03 -9.50
CA SER A 144 -8.21 -4.07 -10.41
C SER A 144 -9.17 -4.34 -11.55
N HIS A 145 -8.61 -4.72 -12.70
CA HIS A 145 -9.36 -5.25 -13.84
C HIS A 145 -9.52 -6.78 -13.81
N GLN A 146 -9.00 -7.45 -12.79
CA GLN A 146 -9.06 -8.92 -12.65
C GLN A 146 -10.32 -9.33 -11.88
N GLU A 147 -11.39 -9.66 -12.60
CA GLU A 147 -12.67 -10.10 -12.00
C GLU A 147 -12.52 -11.33 -11.09
N SER A 148 -11.54 -12.20 -11.35
CA SER A 148 -11.27 -13.38 -10.53
C SER A 148 -10.92 -13.06 -9.07
N LEU A 149 -10.44 -11.86 -8.80
CA LEU A 149 -10.09 -11.40 -7.45
C LEU A 149 -11.32 -10.99 -6.63
N ALA A 150 -12.47 -10.78 -7.25
CA ALA A 150 -13.68 -10.32 -6.57
C ALA A 150 -14.08 -11.23 -5.40
N ALA A 151 -13.87 -12.54 -5.52
CA ALA A 151 -14.21 -13.52 -4.49
C ALA A 151 -13.33 -13.43 -3.22
N GLU A 152 -12.21 -12.75 -3.28
CA GLU A 152 -11.26 -12.59 -2.17
C GLU A 152 -11.58 -11.36 -1.28
N PHE A 153 -12.57 -10.53 -1.68
CA PHE A 153 -12.93 -9.30 -1.02
C PHE A 153 -14.33 -9.37 -0.37
N ASP A 154 -14.49 -8.71 0.77
CA ASP A 154 -15.77 -8.61 1.47
C ASP A 154 -16.81 -7.81 0.68
N GLN A 155 -16.37 -6.82 -0.12
CA GLN A 155 -17.20 -5.95 -0.94
C GLN A 155 -16.54 -5.65 -2.27
N VAL A 156 -17.36 -5.62 -3.32
CA VAL A 156 -16.94 -5.30 -4.69
C VAL A 156 -17.85 -4.20 -5.22
N LEU A 157 -17.22 -3.15 -5.79
CA LEU A 157 -17.91 -2.06 -6.48
C LEU A 157 -17.54 -2.12 -7.95
N ASP A 158 -18.53 -2.35 -8.81
CA ASP A 158 -18.36 -2.26 -10.25
C ASP A 158 -18.63 -0.81 -10.70
N LEU A 159 -17.54 -0.11 -11.08
CA LEU A 159 -17.62 1.28 -11.54
C LEU A 159 -18.14 1.39 -12.99
N ALA A 160 -18.19 0.30 -13.75
CA ALA A 160 -18.77 0.26 -15.09
C ALA A 160 -20.28 0.08 -15.06
N ALA A 161 -20.83 -0.43 -13.96
CA ALA A 161 -22.27 -0.51 -13.78
C ALA A 161 -22.89 0.89 -13.59
N PRO A 162 -24.00 1.23 -14.25
CA PRO A 162 -24.68 2.49 -14.00
C PRO A 162 -25.09 2.54 -12.52
N CYS A 163 -24.75 3.63 -11.82
CA CYS A 163 -25.23 3.87 -10.47
C CYS A 163 -26.77 3.83 -10.48
N VAL A 164 -27.35 2.74 -10.01
CA VAL A 164 -28.79 2.69 -9.72
C VAL A 164 -28.95 3.56 -8.49
N GLY A 165 -29.39 4.80 -8.69
CA GLY A 165 -29.74 5.68 -7.58
C GLY A 165 -30.87 5.01 -6.81
N GLU A 166 -30.65 4.72 -5.54
CA GLU A 166 -31.74 4.46 -4.62
C GLU A 166 -32.53 5.75 -4.51
N GLU A 167 -33.84 5.67 -4.93
CA GLU A 167 -34.85 6.69 -4.70
C GLU A 167 -35.22 6.77 -3.22
#